data_9b124e9570b409fce4fbe092dc13966e
#
_entry.id   9b124e9570b409fce4fbe092dc13966e
#
_cell.length_a   1.000
_cell.length_b   1.000
_cell.length_c   1.000
_cell.angle_alpha   90.00
_cell.angle_beta   90.00
_cell.angle_gamma   90.00
#
_symmetry.space_group_name_H-M   'P 1'
#
loop_
_entity.id
_entity.type
_entity.pdbx_description
1 polymer ?
#
loop_
_entity_poly.entity_id
_entity_poly.type
_entity_poly.pdbx_seq_one_letter_code
_entity_poly.pdbx_strand_id
1 'polypeptide(L)'
;IFRGKILLLYKNYKNKYEGWVLPKGTVEEGEEFQQTALREVLEESGSRASIIKYVGKSEYTFNVPEDVVEKEVHWYLMMADSYYSKPQREEYFVDSGFYKYHEAYHLLKFANEKQILEKAYHEYLELKKSNLWGSHKYY
;
A
#
# COMPACT_ATOMS: atom_id res chain seq x y z
N ILE A 1 0.68 -5.95 5.85
CA ILE A 1 1.72 -6.72 6.57
C ILE A 1 1.20 -8.12 6.90
N PHE A 2 2.05 -9.10 6.72
CA PHE A 2 1.81 -10.46 7.18
C PHE A 2 3.09 -10.99 7.82
N ARG A 3 2.99 -11.39 9.10
CA ARG A 3 4.13 -11.86 9.91
C ARG A 3 5.35 -10.93 9.82
N GLY A 4 5.09 -9.63 9.91
CA GLY A 4 6.12 -8.60 9.90
C GLY A 4 6.70 -8.25 8.55
N LYS A 5 6.25 -8.88 7.48
CA LYS A 5 6.71 -8.60 6.11
C LYS A 5 5.68 -7.76 5.37
N ILE A 6 6.17 -6.90 4.52
CA ILE A 6 5.37 -5.89 3.81
C ILE A 6 5.15 -6.31 2.37
N LEU A 7 3.90 -6.23 1.92
CA LEU A 7 3.54 -6.50 0.53
C LEU A 7 3.98 -5.35 -0.37
N LEU A 8 4.78 -5.68 -1.37
CA LEU A 8 5.18 -4.75 -2.43
C LEU A 8 4.75 -5.30 -3.78
N LEU A 9 4.52 -4.38 -4.71
CA LEU A 9 4.21 -4.68 -6.10
C LEU A 9 5.30 -4.12 -7.00
N TYR A 10 5.69 -4.87 -8.02
CA TYR A 10 6.61 -4.39 -9.03
C TYR A 10 5.83 -3.91 -10.23
N LYS A 11 5.92 -2.62 -10.51
CA LYS A 11 5.19 -1.97 -11.58
C LYS A 11 6.12 -1.70 -12.76
N ASN A 12 5.67 -2.05 -13.97
CA ASN A 12 6.36 -1.71 -15.20
C ASN A 12 5.35 -1.04 -16.14
N TYR A 13 5.34 0.30 -16.13
CA TYR A 13 4.36 1.08 -16.85
C TYR A 13 4.95 1.66 -18.13
N LYS A 14 4.83 0.92 -19.24
CA LYS A 14 5.10 1.41 -20.62
C LYS A 14 6.41 2.20 -20.75
N ASN A 15 7.48 1.76 -20.13
CA ASN A 15 8.78 2.45 -20.12
C ASN A 15 8.78 3.85 -19.48
N LYS A 16 7.68 4.25 -18.83
CA LYS A 16 7.58 5.51 -18.10
C LYS A 16 8.00 5.38 -16.65
N TYR A 17 7.73 4.23 -16.05
CA TYR A 17 8.09 3.96 -14.67
C TYR A 17 8.28 2.46 -14.48
N GLU A 18 9.34 2.11 -13.81
CA GLU A 18 9.60 0.72 -13.43
C GLU A 18 10.15 0.69 -12.01
N GLY A 19 9.58 -0.15 -11.16
CA GLY A 19 10.08 -0.33 -9.80
C GLY A 19 9.03 -0.81 -8.82
N TRP A 20 9.48 -1.05 -7.59
CA TRP A 20 8.62 -1.51 -6.50
C TRP A 20 7.82 -0.36 -5.91
N VAL A 21 6.56 -0.63 -5.62
CA VAL A 21 5.63 0.36 -5.03
C VAL A 21 4.77 -0.31 -3.98
N LEU A 22 4.20 0.50 -3.09
CA LEU A 22 3.15 0.07 -2.18
C LEU A 22 1.80 0.03 -2.92
N PRO A 23 0.91 -0.92 -2.57
CA PRO A 23 -0.44 -0.94 -3.16
C PRO A 23 -1.19 0.36 -2.83
N LYS A 24 -1.81 0.96 -3.82
CA LYS A 24 -2.61 2.18 -3.67
C LYS A 24 -3.53 2.34 -4.87
N GLY A 25 -4.52 3.20 -4.74
CA GLY A 25 -5.40 3.48 -5.86
C GLY A 25 -6.29 4.69 -5.63
N THR A 26 -7.17 4.92 -6.59
CA THR A 26 -8.03 6.09 -6.65
C THR A 26 -9.42 5.77 -6.11
N VAL A 27 -9.97 6.69 -5.32
CA VAL A 27 -11.34 6.59 -4.81
C VAL A 27 -12.32 6.66 -5.98
N GLU A 28 -13.25 5.70 -6.04
CA GLU A 28 -14.34 5.71 -7.00
C GLU A 28 -15.56 6.42 -6.39
N GLU A 29 -16.46 6.89 -7.25
CA GLU A 29 -17.65 7.59 -6.83
C GLU A 29 -18.47 6.75 -5.85
N GLY A 30 -18.86 7.37 -4.71
CA GLY A 30 -19.63 6.69 -3.68
C GLY A 30 -18.82 5.83 -2.74
N GLU A 31 -17.52 5.71 -2.95
CA GLU A 31 -16.61 4.92 -2.13
C GLU A 31 -16.06 5.72 -0.96
N GLU A 32 -15.94 5.08 0.19
CA GLU A 32 -15.18 5.65 1.31
C GLU A 32 -13.70 5.27 1.16
N PHE A 33 -12.81 6.02 1.82
CA PHE A 33 -11.36 5.78 1.73
C PHE A 33 -10.96 4.37 2.14
N GLN A 34 -11.59 3.82 3.19
CA GLN A 34 -11.34 2.45 3.65
C GLN A 34 -11.71 1.42 2.60
N GLN A 35 -12.85 1.61 1.95
CA GLN A 35 -13.31 0.74 0.88
C GLN A 35 -12.36 0.75 -0.31
N THR A 36 -11.90 1.95 -0.69
CA THR A 36 -10.90 2.12 -1.73
C THR A 36 -9.62 1.34 -1.41
N ALA A 37 -9.13 1.50 -0.19
CA ALA A 37 -7.88 0.86 0.23
C ALA A 37 -7.98 -0.66 0.14
N LEU A 38 -9.06 -1.24 0.65
CA LEU A 38 -9.28 -2.69 0.60
C LEU A 38 -9.46 -3.20 -0.83
N ARG A 39 -10.23 -2.48 -1.62
CA ARG A 39 -10.50 -2.83 -3.01
C ARG A 39 -9.22 -2.81 -3.84
N GLU A 40 -8.43 -1.74 -3.73
CA GLU A 40 -7.21 -1.60 -4.52
C GLU A 40 -6.16 -2.65 -4.15
N VAL A 41 -6.01 -2.96 -2.86
CA VAL A 41 -5.09 -4.02 -2.44
C VAL A 41 -5.51 -5.34 -3.06
N LEU A 42 -6.79 -5.67 -3.04
CA LEU A 42 -7.31 -6.90 -3.61
C LEU A 42 -7.16 -6.91 -5.13
N GLU A 43 -7.51 -5.82 -5.81
CA GLU A 43 -7.43 -5.73 -7.27
C GLU A 43 -5.99 -5.78 -7.78
N GLU A 44 -5.09 -5.02 -7.15
CA GLU A 44 -3.71 -4.94 -7.62
C GLU A 44 -2.88 -6.17 -7.28
N SER A 45 -3.12 -6.78 -6.13
CA SER A 45 -2.25 -7.84 -5.61
C SER A 45 -2.94 -9.17 -5.31
N GLY A 46 -4.25 -9.22 -5.37
CA GLY A 46 -5.00 -10.41 -4.98
C GLY A 46 -4.96 -10.72 -3.48
N SER A 47 -4.34 -9.87 -2.68
CA SER A 47 -4.23 -10.08 -1.24
C SER A 47 -5.51 -9.65 -0.53
N ARG A 48 -5.96 -10.51 0.39
CA ARG A 48 -7.06 -10.17 1.28
C ARG A 48 -6.49 -9.68 2.60
N ALA A 49 -7.00 -8.53 3.05
CA ALA A 49 -6.47 -7.88 4.23
C ALA A 49 -7.58 -7.21 5.04
N SER A 50 -7.27 -6.95 6.30
CA SER A 50 -8.15 -6.22 7.21
C SER A 50 -7.48 -4.92 7.62
N ILE A 51 -8.25 -3.83 7.70
CA ILE A 51 -7.73 -2.54 8.13
C ILE A 51 -7.53 -2.57 9.63
N ILE A 52 -6.34 -2.13 10.05
CA ILE A 52 -5.99 -2.03 11.47
C ILE A 52 -6.00 -0.58 11.92
N LYS A 53 -5.37 0.33 11.16
CA LYS A 53 -5.23 1.72 11.57
C LYS A 53 -4.97 2.64 10.40
N TYR A 54 -5.51 3.85 10.46
CA TYR A 54 -5.18 4.90 9.50
C TYR A 54 -3.76 5.41 9.79
N VAL A 55 -2.95 5.51 8.75
CA VAL A 55 -1.55 5.93 8.87
C VAL A 55 -1.37 7.40 8.53
N GLY A 56 -2.02 7.86 7.49
CA GLY A 56 -1.86 9.24 7.03
C GLY A 56 -2.16 9.38 5.55
N LYS A 57 -1.87 10.55 5.03
CA LYS A 57 -2.09 10.82 3.61
C LYS A 57 -0.81 11.31 2.96
N SER A 58 -0.70 11.07 1.66
CA SER A 58 0.31 11.69 0.81
C SER A 58 -0.39 12.41 -0.34
N GLU A 59 0.25 13.46 -0.83
CA GLU A 59 -0.25 14.25 -1.94
C GLU A 59 0.78 14.26 -3.04
N TYR A 60 0.33 14.23 -4.28
CA TYR A 60 1.20 14.41 -5.41
C TYR A 60 0.50 15.17 -6.52
N THR A 61 1.29 15.87 -7.30
CA THR A 61 0.81 16.74 -8.37
C THR A 61 1.46 16.28 -9.68
N PHE A 62 0.70 16.27 -10.76
CA PHE A 62 1.29 16.06 -12.07
C PHE A 62 0.62 16.97 -13.08
N ASN A 63 1.41 17.33 -14.11
CA ASN A 63 0.95 18.21 -15.16
C ASN A 63 0.39 17.37 -16.31
N VAL A 64 -0.79 17.78 -16.78
CA VAL A 64 -1.36 17.28 -18.03
C VAL A 64 -1.50 18.48 -18.97
N PRO A 65 -1.69 18.28 -20.28
CA PRO A 65 -1.91 19.40 -21.17
C PRO A 65 -3.07 20.28 -20.67
N GLU A 66 -2.78 21.56 -20.49
CA GLU A 66 -3.75 22.60 -20.08
C GLU A 66 -4.25 22.52 -18.64
N ASP A 67 -3.66 21.66 -17.79
CA ASP A 67 -4.11 21.55 -16.40
C ASP A 67 -3.02 21.03 -15.48
N VAL A 68 -3.30 21.13 -14.18
CA VAL A 68 -2.50 20.55 -13.11
C VAL A 68 -3.42 19.66 -12.30
N VAL A 69 -3.04 18.38 -12.18
CA VAL A 69 -3.83 17.41 -11.42
C VAL A 69 -3.19 17.19 -10.06
N GLU A 70 -3.98 17.38 -9.01
CA GLU A 70 -3.58 17.09 -7.64
C GLU A 70 -4.29 15.83 -7.19
N LYS A 71 -3.53 14.90 -6.60
CA LYS A 71 -4.09 13.66 -6.07
C LYS A 71 -3.68 13.45 -4.63
N GLU A 72 -4.59 12.88 -3.88
CA GLU A 72 -4.44 12.58 -2.47
C GLU A 72 -4.63 11.08 -2.27
N VAL A 73 -3.70 10.45 -1.55
CA VAL A 73 -3.77 9.03 -1.24
C VAL A 73 -3.86 8.88 0.27
N HIS A 74 -4.87 8.15 0.73
CA HIS A 74 -5.05 7.82 2.14
C HIS A 74 -4.51 6.42 2.40
N TRP A 75 -3.64 6.30 3.38
CA TRP A 75 -2.90 5.09 3.67
C TRP A 75 -3.37 4.44 4.96
N TYR A 76 -3.47 3.13 4.94
CA TYR A 76 -3.92 2.33 6.07
C TYR A 76 -2.94 1.22 6.35
N LEU A 77 -2.67 0.99 7.65
CA LEU A 77 -1.97 -0.21 8.08
C LEU A 77 -2.97 -1.36 8.04
N MET A 78 -2.63 -2.41 7.31
CA MET A 78 -3.49 -3.58 7.13
C MET A 78 -2.77 -4.85 7.53
N MET A 79 -3.53 -5.82 8.02
CA MET A 79 -3.05 -7.18 8.25
C MET A 79 -3.54 -8.06 7.11
N ALA A 80 -2.61 -8.67 6.39
CA ALA A 80 -2.96 -9.64 5.34
C ALA A 80 -3.26 -11.01 5.96
N ASP A 81 -4.09 -11.79 5.27
CA ASP A 81 -4.48 -13.13 5.74
C ASP A 81 -3.40 -14.18 5.52
N SER A 82 -2.51 -13.97 4.57
CA SER A 82 -1.50 -14.94 4.18
C SER A 82 -0.40 -14.27 3.36
N TYR A 83 0.59 -15.05 2.93
CA TYR A 83 1.62 -14.59 2.00
C TYR A 83 1.15 -14.62 0.54
N TYR A 84 -0.10 -14.98 0.28
CA TYR A 84 -0.59 -15.06 -1.09
C TYR A 84 -0.64 -13.68 -1.72
N SER A 85 -0.09 -13.59 -2.94
CA SER A 85 -0.25 -12.41 -3.79
C SER A 85 -0.18 -12.83 -5.25
N LYS A 86 -0.96 -12.14 -6.08
CA LYS A 86 -0.98 -12.34 -7.53
C LYS A 86 -1.09 -10.98 -8.19
N PRO A 87 -0.01 -10.47 -8.81
CA PRO A 87 -0.03 -9.13 -9.39
C PRO A 87 -0.98 -9.06 -10.58
N GLN A 88 -1.66 -7.93 -10.72
CA GLN A 88 -2.58 -7.68 -11.82
C GLN A 88 -1.85 -7.11 -13.03
N ARG A 89 -1.65 -7.96 -14.03
CA ARG A 89 -0.86 -7.60 -15.22
C ARG A 89 -1.57 -6.55 -16.09
N GLU A 90 -2.91 -6.51 -16.07
CA GLU A 90 -3.68 -5.51 -16.78
C GLU A 90 -3.42 -4.09 -16.25
N GLU A 91 -2.99 -3.98 -14.99
CA GLU A 91 -2.64 -2.70 -14.37
C GLU A 91 -1.12 -2.48 -14.32
N TYR A 92 -0.38 -3.23 -15.15
CA TYR A 92 1.09 -3.15 -15.27
C TYR A 92 1.85 -3.63 -14.05
N PHE A 93 1.22 -4.36 -13.14
CA PHE A 93 1.91 -5.03 -12.05
C PHE A 93 2.36 -6.41 -12.51
N VAL A 94 3.68 -6.60 -12.57
CA VAL A 94 4.28 -7.81 -13.15
C VAL A 94 4.91 -8.73 -12.11
N ASP A 95 5.04 -8.26 -10.88
CA ASP A 95 5.56 -9.06 -9.78
C ASP A 95 4.99 -8.55 -8.46
N SER A 96 5.04 -9.38 -7.43
CA SER A 96 4.60 -9.03 -6.09
C SER A 96 5.30 -9.94 -5.08
N GLY A 97 5.36 -9.48 -3.84
CA GLY A 97 5.91 -10.29 -2.77
C GLY A 97 5.90 -9.58 -1.43
N PHE A 98 6.18 -10.35 -0.39
CA PHE A 98 6.30 -9.84 0.98
C PHE A 98 7.76 -9.77 1.36
N TYR A 99 8.19 -8.61 1.84
CA TYR A 99 9.58 -8.32 2.12
C TYR A 99 9.76 -7.82 3.55
N LYS A 100 10.89 -8.12 4.16
CA LYS A 100 11.24 -7.57 5.45
C LYS A 100 11.36 -6.05 5.35
N TYR A 101 11.16 -5.35 6.46
CA TYR A 101 11.11 -3.89 6.47
C TYR A 101 12.31 -3.24 5.78
N HIS A 102 13.53 -3.65 6.11
CA HIS A 102 14.73 -3.06 5.50
C HIS A 102 14.79 -3.28 4.00
N GLU A 103 14.43 -4.48 3.56
CA GLU A 103 14.39 -4.79 2.12
C GLU A 103 13.33 -3.94 1.42
N ALA A 104 12.12 -3.90 1.99
CA ALA A 104 11.02 -3.11 1.43
C ALA A 104 11.37 -1.64 1.34
N TYR A 105 11.95 -1.09 2.39
CA TYR A 105 12.36 0.32 2.42
C TYR A 105 13.33 0.66 1.29
N HIS A 106 14.34 -0.20 1.09
CA HIS A 106 15.33 0.04 0.03
C HIS A 106 14.79 -0.21 -1.38
N LEU A 107 13.83 -1.12 -1.53
CA LEU A 107 13.21 -1.39 -2.83
C LEU A 107 12.32 -0.25 -3.31
N LEU A 108 11.66 0.44 -2.40
CA LEU A 108 10.82 1.59 -2.76
C LEU A 108 11.67 2.74 -3.27
N LYS A 109 11.22 3.39 -4.34
CA LYS A 109 11.93 4.52 -4.94
C LYS A 109 11.42 5.88 -4.51
N PHE A 110 10.12 5.97 -4.16
CA PHE A 110 9.51 7.27 -3.84
C PHE A 110 9.67 7.60 -2.36
N ALA A 111 10.14 8.81 -2.09
CA ALA A 111 10.35 9.28 -0.71
C ALA A 111 9.06 9.29 0.11
N ASN A 112 7.94 9.67 -0.49
CA ASN A 112 6.66 9.70 0.21
C ASN A 112 6.20 8.29 0.60
N GLU A 113 6.44 7.27 -0.25
CA GLU A 113 6.10 5.88 0.10
C GLU A 113 7.03 5.33 1.18
N LYS A 114 8.32 5.69 1.14
CA LYS A 114 9.25 5.32 2.20
C LYS A 114 8.81 5.89 3.55
N GLN A 115 8.36 7.13 3.57
CA GLN A 115 7.87 7.79 4.80
C GLN A 115 6.61 7.11 5.33
N ILE A 116 5.69 6.76 4.45
CA ILE A 116 4.46 6.04 4.81
C ILE A 116 4.80 4.65 5.37
N LEU A 117 5.71 3.93 4.72
CA LEU A 117 6.14 2.63 5.20
C LEU A 117 6.76 2.71 6.59
N GLU A 118 7.65 3.68 6.80
CA GLU A 118 8.30 3.90 8.10
C GLU A 118 7.26 4.15 9.19
N LYS A 119 6.30 5.02 8.94
CA LYS A 119 5.24 5.34 9.88
C LYS A 119 4.36 4.14 10.17
N ALA A 120 3.95 3.42 9.14
CA ALA A 120 3.11 2.23 9.28
C ALA A 120 3.83 1.13 10.07
N TYR A 121 5.10 0.91 9.78
CA TYR A 121 5.88 -0.11 10.47
C TYR A 121 6.08 0.23 11.95
N HIS A 122 6.30 1.51 12.27
CA HIS A 122 6.36 1.97 13.65
C HIS A 122 5.06 1.65 14.40
N GLU A 123 3.92 1.93 13.78
CA GLU A 123 2.61 1.61 14.37
C GLU A 123 2.43 0.10 14.54
N TYR A 124 2.88 -0.69 13.57
CA TYR A 124 2.85 -2.14 13.66
C TYR A 124 3.66 -2.64 14.86
N LEU A 125 4.88 -2.12 15.04
CA LEU A 125 5.73 -2.52 16.18
C LEU A 125 5.11 -2.15 17.52
N GLU A 126 4.49 -0.99 17.63
CA GLU A 126 3.80 -0.56 18.84
C GLU A 126 2.63 -1.48 19.19
N LEU A 127 1.82 -1.84 18.17
CA LEU A 127 0.70 -2.76 18.37
C LEU A 127 1.17 -4.15 18.76
N LYS A 128 2.24 -4.63 18.14
CA LYS A 128 2.83 -5.93 18.46
C LYS A 128 3.38 -5.96 19.87
N LYS A 129 4.07 -4.91 20.29
CA LYS A 129 4.63 -4.77 21.64
C LYS A 129 3.53 -4.82 22.71
N SER A 130 2.36 -4.25 22.41
CA SER A 130 1.21 -4.24 23.31
C SER A 130 0.32 -5.48 23.18
N ASN A 131 0.74 -6.49 22.39
CA ASN A 131 -0.05 -7.69 22.08
C ASN A 131 -1.40 -7.38 21.42
N LEU A 132 -1.49 -6.26 20.73
CA LEU A 132 -2.73 -5.82 20.11
C LEU A 132 -2.77 -6.11 18.60
N TRP A 133 -1.65 -6.50 17.99
CA TRP A 133 -1.63 -6.86 16.57
C TRP A 133 -2.46 -8.13 16.34
N GLY A 134 -3.36 -8.07 15.36
CA GLY A 134 -4.24 -9.18 15.05
C GLY A 134 -5.55 -9.17 15.81
N SER A 135 -5.75 -8.23 16.74
CA SER A 135 -7.03 -8.06 17.41
C SER A 135 -8.01 -7.36 16.47
N HIS A 136 -9.23 -7.89 16.35
CA HIS A 136 -10.27 -7.32 15.47
C HIS A 136 -11.02 -6.15 16.07
N LYS A 137 -10.53 -5.56 17.14
CA LYS A 137 -11.22 -4.50 17.86
C LYS A 137 -10.92 -3.09 17.38
N TYR A 138 -10.18 -2.94 16.27
CA TYR A 138 -9.72 -1.63 15.79
C TYR A 138 -10.57 -1.00 14.71
N TYR A 139 -11.55 -1.72 14.23
CA TYR A 139 -12.37 -1.24 13.12
C TYR A 139 -13.80 -1.67 13.26
#